data_d70a2f00104c20318b8ed84e9f60051b
#
_entry.id   d70a2f00104c20318b8ed84e9f60051b
#
_cell.length_a   1.000
_cell.length_b   1.000
_cell.length_c   1.000
_cell.angle_alpha   90.00
_cell.angle_beta   90.00
_cell.angle_gamma   90.00
#
_symmetry.space_group_name_H-M   'P 1'
#
loop_
_entity.id
_entity.type
_entity.pdbx_description
1 polymer ?
#
loop_
_entity_poly.entity_id
_entity_poly.type
_entity_poly.pdbx_seq_one_letter_code
_entity_poly.pdbx_strand_id
1 'polypeptide(L)'
;MRSSALPRLAAAFAVMVSLHANAATVNVAVAASFTAPAQVLAAIFEKTTGHRARLSFGATGAFYTQIKYGAPFDVLLAADDGRPMRLEKEGDAVPGSRFTYAVGQLALWSAKPGAGEGPEATLRSGRFNKLAIANPRLAPYGAAAVETLRALDLYPSVQSKLVTGESIGQTYGFVASGNAEL
;
A
#
# COMPACT_ATOMS: atom_id res chain seq x y z
N MET A 1 -14.31 85.55 16.90
CA MET A 1 -14.78 84.17 17.21
C MET A 1 -14.25 83.24 16.16
N ARG A 2 -13.24 82.40 16.53
CA ARG A 2 -12.58 81.46 15.61
C ARG A 2 -13.05 80.07 16.00
N SER A 3 -13.75 79.42 15.08
CA SER A 3 -14.22 78.02 15.21
C SER A 3 -13.11 77.11 14.72
N SER A 4 -12.55 76.30 15.59
CA SER A 4 -11.56 75.29 15.27
C SER A 4 -12.26 73.96 14.94
N ALA A 5 -12.20 73.54 13.67
CA ALA A 5 -12.64 72.23 13.24
C ALA A 5 -11.50 71.21 13.43
N LEU A 6 -11.69 70.24 14.28
CA LEU A 6 -10.81 69.08 14.44
C LEU A 6 -11.07 68.02 13.35
N PRO A 7 -10.09 67.51 12.64
CA PRO A 7 -10.30 66.40 11.71
C PRO A 7 -10.38 65.07 12.50
N ARG A 8 -11.49 64.33 12.28
CA ARG A 8 -11.67 62.96 12.77
C ARG A 8 -10.83 61.99 11.91
N LEU A 9 -9.69 61.53 12.46
CA LEU A 9 -8.95 60.41 11.89
C LEU A 9 -9.76 59.10 12.12
N ALA A 10 -10.37 58.58 11.07
CA ALA A 10 -10.95 57.25 11.06
C ALA A 10 -9.82 56.23 10.85
N ALA A 11 -9.37 55.55 11.92
CA ALA A 11 -8.46 54.44 11.84
C ALA A 11 -9.22 53.20 11.35
N ALA A 12 -9.08 52.85 10.08
CA ALA A 12 -9.55 51.58 9.52
C ALA A 12 -8.66 50.44 10.02
N PHE A 13 -9.15 49.68 11.00
CA PHE A 13 -8.49 48.46 11.48
C PHE A 13 -8.82 47.34 10.50
N ALA A 14 -7.91 47.07 9.54
CA ALA A 14 -8.02 45.92 8.65
C ALA A 14 -7.71 44.65 9.44
N VAL A 15 -8.73 43.92 9.88
CA VAL A 15 -8.59 42.60 10.46
C VAL A 15 -8.18 41.63 9.32
N MET A 16 -6.89 41.35 9.18
CA MET A 16 -6.43 40.24 8.37
C MET A 16 -6.83 38.93 9.07
N VAL A 17 -7.94 38.35 8.65
CA VAL A 17 -8.31 36.99 8.98
C VAL A 17 -7.32 36.07 8.22
N SER A 18 -6.23 35.67 8.87
CA SER A 18 -5.34 34.63 8.36
C SER A 18 -6.13 33.33 8.33
N LEU A 19 -6.63 32.94 7.15
CA LEU A 19 -7.14 31.59 6.91
C LEU A 19 -5.96 30.63 7.07
N HIS A 20 -5.75 30.14 8.28
CA HIS A 20 -4.87 29.02 8.50
C HIS A 20 -5.57 27.81 7.86
N ALA A 21 -5.13 27.42 6.67
CA ALA A 21 -5.49 26.12 6.11
C ALA A 21 -5.00 25.05 7.09
N ASN A 22 -5.92 24.50 7.89
CA ASN A 22 -5.58 23.40 8.79
C ASN A 22 -5.07 22.22 7.95
N ALA A 23 -3.87 21.76 8.24
CA ALA A 23 -3.30 20.57 7.63
C ALA A 23 -4.23 19.37 7.93
N ALA A 24 -4.91 18.87 6.91
CA ALA A 24 -5.73 17.67 7.03
C ALA A 24 -4.85 16.42 7.01
N THR A 25 -5.30 15.37 7.70
CA THR A 25 -4.66 14.05 7.65
C THR A 25 -5.56 13.10 6.87
N VAL A 26 -4.97 12.39 5.89
CA VAL A 26 -5.61 11.35 5.09
C VAL A 26 -5.07 9.99 5.55
N ASN A 27 -5.94 9.08 5.97
CA ASN A 27 -5.56 7.72 6.37
C ASN A 27 -5.56 6.82 5.14
N VAL A 28 -4.40 6.26 4.81
CA VAL A 28 -4.20 5.49 3.59
C VAL A 28 -3.86 4.05 3.94
N ALA A 29 -4.71 3.10 3.54
CA ALA A 29 -4.41 1.68 3.56
C ALA A 29 -3.60 1.32 2.32
N VAL A 30 -2.41 0.76 2.49
CA VAL A 30 -1.45 0.50 1.40
C VAL A 30 -1.10 -0.97 1.35
N ALA A 31 -1.31 -1.62 0.21
CA ALA A 31 -0.80 -2.96 -0.01
C ALA A 31 0.73 -2.99 0.19
N ALA A 32 1.23 -3.95 0.96
CA ALA A 32 2.63 -4.02 1.39
C ALA A 32 3.63 -4.07 0.21
N SER A 33 3.19 -4.52 -0.97
CA SER A 33 3.98 -4.47 -2.21
C SER A 33 4.29 -3.06 -2.70
N PHE A 34 3.54 -2.05 -2.24
CA PHE A 34 3.69 -0.66 -2.65
C PHE A 34 4.29 0.24 -1.54
N THR A 35 4.86 -0.36 -0.48
CA THR A 35 5.36 0.37 0.70
C THR A 35 6.34 1.49 0.34
N ALA A 36 7.44 1.17 -0.35
CA ALA A 36 8.48 2.17 -0.64
C ALA A 36 7.97 3.31 -1.56
N PRO A 37 7.27 3.04 -2.68
CA PRO A 37 6.70 4.11 -3.48
C PRO A 37 5.69 4.97 -2.71
N ALA A 38 4.83 4.36 -1.89
CA ALA A 38 3.84 5.10 -1.11
C ALA A 38 4.47 6.07 -0.10
N GLN A 39 5.58 5.68 0.54
CA GLN A 39 6.33 6.56 1.44
C GLN A 39 6.88 7.79 0.72
N VAL A 40 7.43 7.60 -0.48
CA VAL A 40 7.92 8.71 -1.32
C VAL A 40 6.77 9.62 -1.74
N LEU A 41 5.66 9.05 -2.20
CA LEU A 41 4.46 9.80 -2.59
C LEU A 41 3.86 10.59 -1.42
N ALA A 42 3.82 10.01 -0.22
CA ALA A 42 3.34 10.69 0.98
C ALA A 42 4.20 11.92 1.32
N ALA A 43 5.52 11.82 1.22
CA ALA A 43 6.42 12.94 1.45
C ALA A 43 6.25 14.06 0.41
N ILE A 44 6.05 13.70 -0.87
CA ILE A 44 5.75 14.66 -1.94
C ILE A 44 4.40 15.33 -1.69
N PHE A 45 3.37 14.55 -1.34
CA PHE A 45 2.03 15.05 -1.04
C PHE A 45 2.06 16.08 0.11
N GLU A 46 2.75 15.76 1.21
CA GLU A 46 2.89 16.68 2.34
C GLU A 46 3.61 17.98 1.93
N LYS A 47 4.70 17.86 1.17
CA LYS A 47 5.47 19.03 0.70
C LYS A 47 4.66 19.93 -0.25
N THR A 48 3.81 19.35 -1.09
CA THR A 48 3.08 20.10 -2.14
C THR A 48 1.74 20.65 -1.68
N THR A 49 1.10 20.00 -0.71
CA THR A 49 -0.26 20.38 -0.28
C THR A 49 -0.34 20.92 1.14
N GLY A 50 0.67 20.67 1.97
CA GLY A 50 0.63 20.93 3.40
C GLY A 50 -0.24 19.93 4.18
N HIS A 51 -0.86 18.93 3.51
CA HIS A 51 -1.66 17.88 4.13
C HIS A 51 -0.79 16.64 4.40
N ARG A 52 -1.20 15.81 5.36
CA ARG A 52 -0.44 14.64 5.76
C ARG A 52 -1.13 13.34 5.35
N ALA A 53 -0.40 12.40 4.72
CA ALA A 53 -0.85 11.02 4.51
C ALA A 53 -0.34 10.13 5.65
N ARG A 54 -1.26 9.49 6.39
CA ARG A 54 -0.94 8.48 7.40
C ARG A 54 -1.05 7.11 6.75
N LEU A 55 0.09 6.45 6.52
CA LEU A 55 0.15 5.18 5.82
C LEU A 55 0.05 4.00 6.79
N SER A 56 -0.78 3.03 6.44
CA SER A 56 -0.86 1.70 7.08
C SER A 56 -0.55 0.65 6.04
N PHE A 57 0.36 -0.29 6.35
CA PHE A 57 0.83 -1.29 5.39
C PHE A 57 0.33 -2.69 5.75
N GLY A 58 -0.15 -3.45 4.76
CA GLY A 58 -0.67 -4.79 4.99
C GLY A 58 -1.11 -5.50 3.72
N ALA A 59 -1.84 -6.61 3.87
CA ALA A 59 -2.46 -7.30 2.74
C ALA A 59 -3.75 -6.61 2.32
N THR A 60 -4.00 -6.52 1.01
CA THR A 60 -5.23 -5.91 0.46
C THR A 60 -6.51 -6.54 1.04
N GLY A 61 -6.54 -7.87 1.22
CA GLY A 61 -7.70 -8.56 1.79
C GLY A 61 -7.94 -8.25 3.26
N ALA A 62 -6.88 -8.01 4.05
CA ALA A 62 -7.02 -7.57 5.43
C ALA A 62 -7.63 -6.16 5.50
N PHE A 63 -7.18 -5.25 4.65
CA PHE A 63 -7.75 -3.90 4.58
C PHE A 63 -9.18 -3.89 4.07
N TYR A 64 -9.51 -4.72 3.05
CA TYR A 64 -10.88 -4.91 2.63
C TYR A 64 -11.79 -5.28 3.82
N THR A 65 -11.38 -6.27 4.61
CA THR A 65 -12.12 -6.69 5.80
C THR A 65 -12.24 -5.55 6.83
N GLN A 66 -11.15 -4.84 7.12
CA GLN A 66 -11.16 -3.72 8.07
C GLN A 66 -12.12 -2.60 7.61
N ILE A 67 -12.13 -2.25 6.32
CA ILE A 67 -13.04 -1.25 5.75
C ILE A 67 -14.49 -1.71 5.90
N LYS A 68 -14.81 -2.97 5.62
CA LYS A 68 -16.15 -3.53 5.82
C LYS A 68 -16.63 -3.45 7.28
N TYR A 69 -15.72 -3.44 8.24
CA TYR A 69 -16.02 -3.27 9.66
C TYR A 69 -15.82 -1.82 10.15
N GLY A 70 -15.77 -0.85 9.24
CA GLY A 70 -15.80 0.58 9.57
C GLY A 70 -14.45 1.17 9.95
N ALA A 71 -13.32 0.54 9.58
CA ALA A 71 -12.01 1.16 9.79
C ALA A 71 -11.91 2.49 9.01
N PRO A 72 -11.40 3.57 9.63
CA PRO A 72 -11.44 4.92 9.08
C PRO A 72 -10.31 5.17 8.07
N PHE A 73 -10.32 4.42 6.97
CA PHE A 73 -9.45 4.68 5.84
C PHE A 73 -10.14 5.56 4.81
N ASP A 74 -9.45 6.60 4.37
CA ASP A 74 -9.92 7.53 3.34
C ASP A 74 -9.53 7.05 1.94
N VAL A 75 -8.40 6.33 1.83
CA VAL A 75 -7.87 5.81 0.55
C VAL A 75 -7.37 4.37 0.73
N LEU A 76 -7.64 3.52 -0.26
CA LEU A 76 -7.08 2.17 -0.37
C LEU A 76 -6.20 2.06 -1.63
N LEU A 77 -4.90 1.85 -1.44
CA LEU A 77 -3.96 1.47 -2.50
C LEU A 77 -3.84 -0.06 -2.53
N ALA A 78 -4.73 -0.70 -3.25
CA ALA A 78 -4.83 -2.15 -3.37
C ALA A 78 -3.81 -2.73 -4.34
N ALA A 79 -3.46 -4.01 -4.19
CA ALA A 79 -2.64 -4.77 -5.14
C ALA A 79 -3.47 -5.69 -6.08
N ASP A 80 -4.78 -5.54 -6.08
CA ASP A 80 -5.71 -6.15 -7.02
C ASP A 80 -6.84 -5.16 -7.35
N ASP A 81 -7.61 -5.44 -8.39
CA ASP A 81 -8.78 -4.67 -8.79
C ASP A 81 -10.09 -5.23 -8.21
N GLY A 82 -10.11 -6.51 -7.87
CA GLY A 82 -11.32 -7.20 -7.45
C GLY A 82 -11.89 -6.69 -6.12
N ARG A 83 -11.03 -6.43 -5.13
CA ARG A 83 -11.46 -5.91 -3.82
C ARG A 83 -11.93 -4.45 -3.87
N PRO A 84 -11.21 -3.53 -4.52
CA PRO A 84 -11.71 -2.17 -4.76
C PRO A 84 -13.05 -2.15 -5.51
N MET A 85 -13.21 -2.99 -6.55
CA MET A 85 -14.47 -3.13 -7.30
C MET A 85 -15.62 -3.59 -6.38
N ARG A 86 -15.34 -4.55 -5.47
CA ARG A 86 -16.34 -5.01 -4.49
C ARG A 86 -16.72 -3.94 -3.50
N LEU A 87 -15.77 -3.18 -2.94
CA LEU A 87 -16.06 -2.06 -2.04
C LEU A 87 -16.95 -1.02 -2.72
N GLU A 88 -16.66 -0.69 -3.98
CA GLU A 88 -17.49 0.25 -4.76
C GLU A 88 -18.91 -0.30 -4.98
N LYS A 89 -19.05 -1.57 -5.37
CA LYS A 89 -20.35 -2.24 -5.58
C LYS A 89 -21.15 -2.37 -4.28
N GLU A 90 -20.48 -2.59 -3.16
CA GLU A 90 -21.06 -2.78 -1.84
C GLU A 90 -21.36 -1.45 -1.12
N GLY A 91 -20.99 -0.30 -1.71
CA GLY A 91 -21.25 1.04 -1.18
C GLY A 91 -20.25 1.52 -0.12
N ASP A 92 -19.12 0.83 0.03
CA ASP A 92 -18.05 1.17 1.00
C ASP A 92 -16.93 2.01 0.35
N ALA A 93 -17.04 2.33 -0.94
CA ALA A 93 -16.16 3.27 -1.65
C ALA A 93 -16.98 4.20 -2.54
N VAL A 94 -16.41 5.37 -2.83
CA VAL A 94 -17.06 6.39 -3.68
C VAL A 94 -17.18 5.84 -5.11
N PRO A 95 -18.38 5.80 -5.71
CA PRO A 95 -18.57 5.32 -7.08
C PRO A 95 -17.70 6.09 -8.08
N GLY A 96 -17.02 5.36 -8.97
CA GLY A 96 -16.15 5.93 -10.00
C GLY A 96 -14.78 6.43 -9.49
N SER A 97 -14.44 6.22 -8.21
CA SER A 97 -13.14 6.63 -7.65
C SER A 97 -12.01 5.63 -7.95
N ARG A 98 -12.34 4.45 -8.46
CA ARG A 98 -11.37 3.38 -8.73
C ARG A 98 -10.62 3.62 -10.03
N PHE A 99 -9.29 3.50 -9.98
CA PHE A 99 -8.42 3.49 -11.16
C PHE A 99 -7.18 2.63 -10.93
N THR A 100 -6.56 2.14 -12.01
CA THR A 100 -5.30 1.41 -11.93
C THR A 100 -4.15 2.39 -11.85
N TYR A 101 -3.48 2.45 -10.70
CA TYR A 101 -2.36 3.36 -10.45
C TYR A 101 -0.99 2.75 -10.78
N ALA A 102 -0.87 1.42 -10.80
CA ALA A 102 0.35 0.69 -11.15
C ALA A 102 0.03 -0.74 -11.56
N VAL A 103 0.94 -1.37 -12.30
CA VAL A 103 0.92 -2.79 -12.63
C VAL A 103 2.17 -3.44 -12.07
N GLY A 104 1.99 -4.38 -11.12
CA GLY A 104 3.08 -5.10 -10.50
C GLY A 104 3.44 -6.38 -11.26
N GLN A 105 4.66 -6.88 -11.02
CA GLN A 105 5.13 -8.16 -11.52
C GLN A 105 5.55 -9.04 -10.36
N LEU A 106 5.28 -10.35 -10.46
CA LEU A 106 5.80 -11.34 -9.52
C LEU A 106 7.28 -11.58 -9.80
N ALA A 107 8.08 -11.66 -8.72
CA ALA A 107 9.49 -11.98 -8.82
C ALA A 107 9.85 -13.07 -7.80
N LEU A 108 10.78 -13.95 -8.16
CA LEU A 108 11.45 -14.82 -7.22
C LEU A 108 12.71 -14.10 -6.71
N TRP A 109 12.85 -14.02 -5.39
CA TRP A 109 13.96 -13.33 -4.75
C TRP A 109 14.66 -14.21 -3.72
N SER A 110 15.99 -14.03 -3.59
CA SER A 110 16.81 -14.62 -2.54
C SER A 110 17.75 -13.57 -1.97
N ALA A 111 18.01 -13.62 -0.67
CA ALA A 111 19.02 -12.79 -0.01
C ALA A 111 20.45 -13.23 -0.34
N LYS A 112 20.63 -14.45 -0.89
CA LYS A 112 21.95 -14.98 -1.29
C LYS A 112 22.17 -14.76 -2.78
N PRO A 113 23.33 -14.20 -3.20
CA PRO A 113 23.68 -14.08 -4.61
C PRO A 113 23.83 -15.48 -5.26
N GLY A 114 23.46 -15.59 -6.53
CA GLY A 114 23.73 -16.79 -7.33
C GLY A 114 22.67 -17.90 -7.25
N ALA A 115 21.43 -17.57 -6.94
CA ALA A 115 20.33 -18.53 -6.96
C ALA A 115 19.92 -18.93 -8.40
N GLY A 116 20.82 -19.57 -9.16
CA GLY A 116 20.48 -20.37 -10.34
C GLY A 116 20.34 -19.61 -11.66
N GLU A 117 20.00 -20.37 -12.70
CA GLU A 117 19.86 -19.95 -14.11
C GLU A 117 18.51 -19.26 -14.41
N GLY A 118 17.89 -18.64 -13.41
CA GLY A 118 16.60 -17.98 -13.51
C GLY A 118 15.53 -18.55 -12.55
N PRO A 119 14.39 -17.84 -12.40
CA PRO A 119 13.37 -18.18 -11.40
C PRO A 119 12.80 -19.58 -11.57
N GLU A 120 12.41 -19.96 -12.79
CA GLU A 120 11.82 -21.25 -13.07
C GLU A 120 12.80 -22.40 -12.87
N ALA A 121 14.04 -22.28 -13.37
CA ALA A 121 15.08 -23.29 -13.18
C ALA A 121 15.41 -23.48 -11.69
N THR A 122 15.46 -22.40 -10.92
CA THR A 122 15.66 -22.45 -9.47
C THR A 122 14.53 -23.23 -8.79
N LEU A 123 13.27 -22.95 -9.11
CA LEU A 123 12.12 -23.66 -8.56
C LEU A 123 12.11 -25.13 -8.96
N ARG A 124 12.37 -25.45 -10.23
CA ARG A 124 12.43 -26.84 -10.74
C ARG A 124 13.57 -27.64 -10.12
N SER A 125 14.69 -27.01 -9.81
CA SER A 125 15.80 -27.67 -9.15
C SER A 125 15.47 -28.26 -7.80
N GLY A 126 14.48 -27.67 -7.10
CA GLY A 126 14.09 -28.04 -5.74
C GLY A 126 15.19 -27.87 -4.68
N ARG A 127 16.32 -27.26 -5.02
CA ARG A 127 17.51 -27.09 -4.14
C ARG A 127 17.32 -25.93 -3.14
N PHE A 128 16.21 -25.97 -2.41
CA PHE A 128 15.89 -25.08 -1.30
C PHE A 128 15.01 -25.86 -0.30
N ASN A 129 15.02 -25.45 0.95
CA ASN A 129 14.19 -26.05 2.01
C ASN A 129 12.89 -25.30 2.20
N LYS A 130 12.91 -23.96 2.08
CA LYS A 130 11.76 -23.10 2.32
C LYS A 130 11.59 -22.06 1.22
N LEU A 131 10.36 -22.00 0.68
CA LEU A 131 9.88 -21.00 -0.25
C LEU A 131 8.81 -20.17 0.46
N ALA A 132 9.08 -18.89 0.70
CA ALA A 132 8.12 -17.98 1.31
C ALA A 132 7.16 -17.40 0.27
N ILE A 133 5.86 -17.49 0.54
CA ILE A 133 4.81 -16.82 -0.23
C ILE A 133 3.91 -16.02 0.71
N ALA A 134 3.26 -14.98 0.21
CA ALA A 134 2.23 -14.31 0.98
C ALA A 134 0.96 -15.17 1.04
N ASN A 135 0.11 -14.97 2.05
CA ASN A 135 -1.15 -15.70 2.22
C ASN A 135 -2.04 -15.48 0.99
N PRO A 136 -2.33 -16.53 0.18
CA PRO A 136 -3.05 -16.37 -1.07
C PRO A 136 -4.51 -15.93 -0.89
N ARG A 137 -5.07 -16.09 0.31
CA ARG A 137 -6.44 -15.61 0.61
C ARG A 137 -6.49 -14.13 0.89
N LEU A 138 -5.41 -13.54 1.38
CA LEU A 138 -5.34 -12.15 1.83
C LEU A 138 -4.52 -11.25 0.90
N ALA A 139 -3.44 -11.79 0.34
CA ALA A 139 -2.48 -11.02 -0.44
C ALA A 139 -2.51 -11.42 -1.93
N PRO A 140 -2.74 -10.46 -2.85
CA PRO A 140 -2.76 -10.73 -4.29
C PRO A 140 -1.48 -11.37 -4.81
N TYR A 141 -0.31 -10.97 -4.31
CA TYR A 141 0.97 -11.60 -4.67
C TYR A 141 1.06 -13.06 -4.22
N GLY A 142 0.41 -13.43 -3.12
CA GLY A 142 0.31 -14.83 -2.70
C GLY A 142 -0.59 -15.66 -3.63
N ALA A 143 -1.71 -15.10 -4.06
CA ALA A 143 -2.58 -15.73 -5.06
C ALA A 143 -1.83 -15.92 -6.39
N ALA A 144 -1.17 -14.88 -6.89
CA ALA A 144 -0.36 -14.91 -8.11
C ALA A 144 0.79 -15.94 -8.00
N ALA A 145 1.45 -16.07 -6.85
CA ALA A 145 2.48 -17.07 -6.63
C ALA A 145 1.93 -18.52 -6.76
N VAL A 146 0.78 -18.79 -6.14
CA VAL A 146 0.13 -20.11 -6.24
C VAL A 146 -0.31 -20.40 -7.68
N GLU A 147 -0.90 -19.41 -8.37
CA GLU A 147 -1.29 -19.54 -9.78
C GLU A 147 -0.09 -19.83 -10.68
N THR A 148 1.02 -19.10 -10.50
CA THR A 148 2.26 -19.30 -11.24
C THR A 148 2.84 -20.69 -10.97
N LEU A 149 2.93 -21.13 -9.71
CA LEU A 149 3.43 -22.47 -9.37
C LEU A 149 2.55 -23.58 -9.96
N ARG A 150 1.24 -23.39 -10.05
CA ARG A 150 0.32 -24.33 -10.72
C ARG A 150 0.48 -24.33 -12.23
N ALA A 151 0.60 -23.15 -12.85
CA ALA A 151 0.80 -23.03 -14.29
C ALA A 151 2.13 -23.65 -14.77
N LEU A 152 3.12 -23.70 -13.89
CA LEU A 152 4.42 -24.35 -14.13
C LEU A 152 4.46 -25.85 -13.72
N ASP A 153 3.36 -26.41 -13.23
CA ASP A 153 3.27 -27.77 -12.66
C ASP A 153 4.22 -28.02 -11.48
N LEU A 154 4.56 -26.94 -10.72
CA LEU A 154 5.51 -27.00 -9.61
C LEU A 154 4.83 -27.03 -8.24
N TYR A 155 3.56 -26.66 -8.14
CA TYR A 155 2.86 -26.53 -6.85
C TYR A 155 2.95 -27.82 -6.00
N PRO A 156 2.69 -29.04 -6.53
CA PRO A 156 2.78 -30.26 -5.73
C PRO A 156 4.18 -30.51 -5.16
N SER A 157 5.24 -30.23 -5.94
CA SER A 157 6.63 -30.51 -5.54
C SER A 157 7.15 -29.52 -4.49
N VAL A 158 6.61 -28.28 -4.44
CA VAL A 158 7.06 -27.26 -3.50
C VAL A 158 6.11 -27.06 -2.32
N GLN A 159 4.91 -27.64 -2.35
CA GLN A 159 3.87 -27.39 -1.34
C GLN A 159 4.34 -27.66 0.10
N SER A 160 5.11 -28.72 0.33
CA SER A 160 5.66 -29.04 1.66
C SER A 160 6.75 -28.09 2.13
N LYS A 161 7.30 -27.28 1.22
CA LYS A 161 8.34 -26.27 1.49
C LYS A 161 7.80 -24.87 1.67
N LEU A 162 6.48 -24.66 1.46
CA LEU A 162 5.89 -23.33 1.55
C LEU A 162 5.84 -22.82 2.99
N VAL A 163 6.30 -21.60 3.17
CA VAL A 163 6.12 -20.79 4.39
C VAL A 163 5.25 -19.60 4.01
N THR A 164 4.22 -19.35 4.80
CA THR A 164 3.22 -18.32 4.45
C THR A 164 3.31 -17.14 5.39
N GLY A 165 3.52 -15.95 4.81
CA GLY A 165 3.41 -14.65 5.51
C GLY A 165 2.03 -14.02 5.29
N GLU A 166 1.51 -13.29 6.26
CA GLU A 166 0.19 -12.64 6.16
C GLU A 166 0.16 -11.54 5.08
N SER A 167 1.31 -10.97 4.74
CA SER A 167 1.48 -9.99 3.65
C SER A 167 2.81 -10.24 2.93
N ILE A 168 2.97 -9.65 1.74
CA ILE A 168 4.25 -9.75 1.01
C ILE A 168 5.41 -9.08 1.78
N GLY A 169 5.13 -8.08 2.61
CA GLY A 169 6.13 -7.46 3.48
C GLY A 169 6.67 -8.45 4.53
N GLN A 170 5.80 -9.23 5.17
CA GLN A 170 6.23 -10.28 6.09
C GLN A 170 6.95 -11.40 5.35
N THR A 171 6.48 -11.80 4.18
CA THR A 171 7.11 -12.79 3.31
C THR A 171 8.55 -12.40 2.96
N TYR A 172 8.75 -11.14 2.54
CA TYR A 172 10.08 -10.57 2.32
C TYR A 172 10.95 -10.66 3.58
N GLY A 173 10.38 -10.34 4.75
CA GLY A 173 11.08 -10.42 6.03
C GLY A 173 11.59 -11.84 6.35
N PHE A 174 10.87 -12.90 6.00
CA PHE A 174 11.33 -14.29 6.18
C PHE A 174 12.59 -14.59 5.37
N VAL A 175 12.65 -14.13 4.12
CA VAL A 175 13.82 -14.34 3.27
C VAL A 175 14.97 -13.42 3.70
N ALA A 176 14.71 -12.16 3.98
CA ALA A 176 15.72 -11.20 4.41
C ALA A 176 16.42 -11.59 5.72
N SER A 177 15.69 -12.26 6.63
CA SER A 177 16.23 -12.77 7.91
C SER A 177 16.82 -14.18 7.82
N GLY A 178 16.77 -14.83 6.64
CA GLY A 178 17.27 -16.20 6.46
C GLY A 178 16.33 -17.30 6.99
N ASN A 179 15.09 -16.97 7.37
CA ASN A 179 14.08 -17.94 7.79
C ASN A 179 13.44 -18.70 6.61
N ALA A 180 13.65 -18.23 5.38
CA ALA A 180 13.41 -18.91 4.12
C ALA A 180 14.54 -18.58 3.15
N GLU A 181 14.78 -19.45 2.16
CA GLU A 181 15.83 -19.23 1.15
C GLU A 181 15.31 -18.39 -0.04
N LEU A 182 14.03 -18.54 -0.37
CA LEU A 182 13.38 -17.93 -1.53
C LEU A 182 12.07 -17.28 -1.13
#